data_bfce36086ff8ff48dfb59ee1676ff011
#
_entry.id   bfce36086ff8ff48dfb59ee1676ff011
#
_cell.length_a   1.000
_cell.length_b   1.000
_cell.length_c   1.000
_cell.angle_alpha   90.00
_cell.angle_beta   90.00
_cell.angle_gamma   90.00
#
_symmetry.space_group_name_H-M   'P 1'
#
loop_
_entity.id
_entity.type
_entity.pdbx_description
1 polymer ?
#
loop_
_entity_poly.entity_id
_entity_poly.type
_entity_poly.pdbx_seq_one_letter_code
_entity_poly.pdbx_strand_id
1 'polypeptide(L)'
;FKRLQEEAANKSATYKPLRVATIFSFAANEEQNAIGEISDETFDTSAMDSSAKEFLDAAIREYNSYFKTNFSTDSNGFQNYYRDLAQRVKNQDIDLLIVVGMFLTGFDAPTLNTLFVDKNLRFHGLMQAFSRTNRIYNATKTFGNIVTFRDLEHSTIDAITLFGDKNTKNVVLEKSYAEYMEGFTDAATGEAKRGFMAVVSELEQRFPDPTSIESEKEKKDFVKLFGEYLRAENIL
;
A
#
# COMPACT_ATOMS: atom_id res chain seq x y z
N PHE A 1 9.95 -13.22 -0.93
CA PHE A 1 9.95 -12.11 -1.89
C PHE A 1 11.20 -12.14 -2.78
N LYS A 2 12.43 -12.16 -2.20
CA LYS A 2 13.70 -12.24 -2.96
C LYS A 2 13.72 -13.40 -3.96
N ARG A 3 13.37 -14.60 -3.51
CA ARG A 3 13.30 -15.79 -4.40
C ARG A 3 12.40 -15.55 -5.61
N LEU A 4 11.24 -14.92 -5.42
CA LEU A 4 10.32 -14.62 -6.51
C LEU A 4 10.90 -13.60 -7.50
N GLN A 5 11.65 -12.62 -7.02
CA GLN A 5 12.34 -11.66 -7.89
C GLN A 5 13.47 -12.34 -8.70
N GLU A 6 14.23 -13.21 -8.08
CA GLU A 6 15.28 -14.01 -8.75
C GLU A 6 14.66 -14.93 -9.83
N GLU A 7 13.56 -15.61 -9.51
CA GLU A 7 12.83 -16.43 -10.47
C GLU A 7 12.29 -15.60 -11.63
N ALA A 8 11.78 -14.39 -11.37
CA ALA A 8 11.29 -13.47 -12.40
C ALA A 8 12.42 -12.95 -13.28
N ALA A 9 13.55 -12.57 -12.68
CA ALA A 9 14.75 -12.13 -13.40
C ALA A 9 15.32 -13.22 -14.31
N ASN A 10 15.28 -14.48 -13.87
CA ASN A 10 15.72 -15.62 -14.67
C ASN A 10 14.78 -15.94 -15.84
N LYS A 11 13.51 -15.53 -15.74
CA LYS A 11 12.50 -15.77 -16.79
C LYS A 11 12.43 -14.65 -17.82
N SER A 12 12.87 -13.44 -17.48
CA SER A 12 12.75 -12.27 -18.36
C SER A 12 13.96 -11.36 -18.23
N ALA A 13 14.70 -11.17 -19.30
CA ALA A 13 15.83 -10.23 -19.37
C ALA A 13 15.42 -8.75 -19.17
N THR A 14 14.14 -8.44 -19.32
CA THR A 14 13.60 -7.09 -19.16
C THR A 14 13.03 -6.83 -17.75
N TYR A 15 13.00 -7.85 -16.89
CA TYR A 15 12.52 -7.70 -15.53
C TYR A 15 13.41 -6.76 -14.72
N LYS A 16 12.79 -5.76 -14.10
CA LYS A 16 13.47 -4.84 -13.17
C LYS A 16 13.09 -5.22 -11.76
N PRO A 17 14.04 -5.67 -10.91
CA PRO A 17 13.77 -5.98 -9.51
C PRO A 17 13.22 -4.75 -8.77
N LEU A 18 12.22 -4.97 -7.92
CA LEU A 18 11.71 -3.94 -7.02
C LEU A 18 12.76 -3.60 -5.95
N ARG A 19 12.86 -2.33 -5.65
CA ARG A 19 13.70 -1.82 -4.57
C ARG A 19 12.94 -1.97 -3.26
N VAL A 20 13.38 -2.90 -2.44
CA VAL A 20 12.74 -3.26 -1.17
C VAL A 20 13.58 -2.79 -0.01
N ALA A 21 12.94 -2.16 0.97
CA ALA A 21 13.58 -1.83 2.24
C ALA A 21 12.74 -2.34 3.40
N THR A 22 13.40 -2.63 4.53
CA THR A 22 12.77 -3.18 5.73
C THR A 22 13.24 -2.42 6.95
N ILE A 23 12.29 -2.00 7.78
CA ILE A 23 12.58 -1.38 9.07
C ILE A 23 11.56 -1.81 10.12
N PHE A 24 12.01 -2.07 11.33
CA PHE A 24 11.14 -2.41 12.45
C PHE A 24 11.77 -2.03 13.79
N SER A 25 10.92 -1.85 14.79
CA SER A 25 11.32 -1.60 16.17
C SER A 25 11.01 -2.81 17.06
N PHE A 26 11.73 -2.91 18.18
CA PHE A 26 11.58 -4.00 19.14
C PHE A 26 10.19 -4.03 19.79
N ALA A 27 9.66 -2.87 20.18
CA ALA A 27 8.39 -2.75 20.90
C ALA A 27 7.16 -3.23 20.11
N ALA A 28 7.30 -3.49 18.83
CA ALA A 28 6.18 -3.85 17.96
C ALA A 28 5.65 -5.29 18.13
N ASN A 29 6.41 -6.17 18.80
CA ASN A 29 6.08 -7.60 18.91
C ASN A 29 5.64 -8.04 20.31
N GLU A 30 5.60 -7.14 21.28
CA GLU A 30 5.14 -7.50 22.62
C GLU A 30 3.61 -7.69 22.67
N GLU A 31 3.14 -8.65 23.47
CA GLU A 31 1.72 -8.94 23.71
C GLU A 31 0.91 -7.75 24.26
N GLN A 32 1.57 -6.67 24.69
CA GLN A 32 0.95 -5.42 25.11
C GLN A 32 0.09 -4.78 24.01
N ASN A 33 0.29 -5.15 22.75
CA ASN A 33 -0.55 -4.74 21.61
C ASN A 33 -1.81 -5.59 21.44
N ALA A 34 -2.27 -6.32 22.45
CA ALA A 34 -3.54 -7.05 22.41
C ALA A 34 -4.76 -6.16 22.08
N ILE A 35 -4.63 -4.85 22.29
CA ILE A 35 -5.65 -3.84 21.99
C ILE A 35 -5.55 -3.32 20.55
N GLY A 36 -4.51 -3.71 19.78
CA GLY A 36 -4.32 -3.26 18.39
C GLY A 36 -3.85 -1.80 18.27
N GLU A 37 -3.31 -1.22 19.35
CA GLU A 37 -2.68 0.10 19.33
C GLU A 37 -1.29 0.03 18.66
N ILE A 38 -0.89 1.11 18.04
CA ILE A 38 0.46 1.28 17.52
C ILE A 38 1.28 1.95 18.62
N SER A 39 2.33 1.26 19.08
CA SER A 39 3.28 1.81 20.04
C SER A 39 4.12 2.93 19.42
N ASP A 40 4.66 3.80 20.27
CA ASP A 40 5.59 4.83 19.85
C ASP A 40 6.84 4.24 19.18
N GLU A 41 7.37 4.93 18.18
CA GLU A 41 8.59 4.52 17.51
C GLU A 41 9.78 4.56 18.47
N THR A 42 10.52 3.46 18.55
CA THR A 42 11.76 3.39 19.32
C THR A 42 12.95 3.12 18.42
N PHE A 43 14.04 3.83 18.65
CA PHE A 43 15.33 3.65 17.97
C PHE A 43 16.33 2.84 18.80
N ASP A 44 15.93 2.36 19.96
CA ASP A 44 16.76 1.48 20.78
C ASP A 44 16.69 0.05 20.27
N THR A 45 17.78 -0.43 19.71
CA THR A 45 17.93 -1.80 19.22
C THR A 45 18.58 -2.74 20.23
N SER A 46 18.93 -2.25 21.43
CA SER A 46 19.64 -3.04 22.45
C SER A 46 18.81 -4.17 23.04
N ALA A 47 17.50 -4.00 23.06
CA ALA A 47 16.54 -4.97 23.58
C ALA A 47 16.02 -5.96 22.52
N MET A 48 16.47 -5.87 21.25
CA MET A 48 16.12 -6.85 20.22
C MET A 48 16.72 -8.21 20.53
N ASP A 49 15.95 -9.29 20.26
CA ASP A 49 16.52 -10.61 20.26
C ASP A 49 17.58 -10.76 19.14
N SER A 50 18.49 -11.72 19.30
CA SER A 50 19.64 -11.89 18.39
C SER A 50 19.20 -12.16 16.95
N SER A 51 18.12 -12.93 16.74
CA SER A 51 17.65 -13.30 15.40
C SER A 51 17.00 -12.12 14.68
N ALA A 52 16.24 -11.30 15.40
CA ALA A 52 15.66 -10.08 14.86
C ALA A 52 16.75 -9.05 14.50
N LYS A 53 17.76 -8.92 15.37
CA LYS A 53 18.90 -8.03 15.10
C LYS A 53 19.70 -8.47 13.90
N GLU A 54 20.01 -9.77 13.77
CA GLU A 54 20.71 -10.34 12.60
C GLU A 54 19.94 -10.10 11.31
N PHE A 55 18.60 -10.23 11.35
CA PHE A 55 17.76 -9.96 10.20
C PHE A 55 17.79 -8.47 9.83
N LEU A 56 17.71 -7.57 10.80
CA LEU A 56 17.79 -6.12 10.57
C LEU A 56 19.17 -5.72 10.01
N ASP A 57 20.25 -6.27 10.57
CA ASP A 57 21.62 -6.09 10.08
C ASP A 57 21.75 -6.54 8.61
N ALA A 58 21.15 -7.67 8.27
CA ALA A 58 21.17 -8.18 6.90
C ALA A 58 20.40 -7.25 5.95
N ALA A 59 19.23 -6.75 6.37
CA ALA A 59 18.42 -5.82 5.59
C ALA A 59 19.15 -4.48 5.38
N ILE A 60 19.80 -3.94 6.42
CA ILE A 60 20.57 -2.70 6.31
C ILE A 60 21.81 -2.89 5.44
N ARG A 61 22.52 -4.02 5.53
CA ARG A 61 23.65 -4.32 4.63
C ARG A 61 23.25 -4.34 3.15
N GLU A 62 22.09 -4.93 2.85
CA GLU A 62 21.56 -4.94 1.49
C GLU A 62 21.20 -3.53 1.00
N TYR A 63 20.54 -2.77 1.84
CA TYR A 63 20.24 -1.36 1.58
C TYR A 63 21.51 -0.56 1.32
N ASN A 64 22.52 -0.69 2.18
CA ASN A 64 23.82 -0.05 2.03
C ASN A 64 24.50 -0.42 0.71
N SER A 65 24.44 -1.68 0.34
CA SER A 65 24.99 -2.15 -0.94
C SER A 65 24.30 -1.52 -2.14
N TYR A 66 22.98 -1.41 -2.08
CA TYR A 66 22.17 -0.86 -3.16
C TYR A 66 22.36 0.66 -3.30
N PHE A 67 22.25 1.39 -2.19
CA PHE A 67 22.29 2.86 -2.18
C PHE A 67 23.69 3.46 -1.92
N LYS A 68 24.73 2.61 -1.75
CA LYS A 68 26.11 3.03 -1.47
C LYS A 68 26.23 3.85 -0.19
N THR A 69 25.52 3.41 0.85
CA THR A 69 25.52 3.98 2.20
C THR A 69 26.27 3.07 3.19
N ASN A 70 26.37 3.46 4.46
CA ASN A 70 27.10 2.72 5.49
C ASN A 70 26.40 2.74 6.86
N PHE A 71 25.07 2.63 6.85
CA PHE A 71 24.29 2.59 8.09
C PHE A 71 24.52 1.29 8.86
N SER A 72 24.23 1.33 10.15
CA SER A 72 24.39 0.23 11.10
C SER A 72 23.17 0.13 12.02
N THR A 73 23.10 -0.94 12.81
CA THR A 73 22.04 -1.15 13.80
C THR A 73 22.32 -0.54 15.16
N ASP A 74 23.47 0.12 15.37
CA ASP A 74 23.64 0.96 16.56
C ASP A 74 22.67 2.15 16.55
N SER A 75 22.37 2.72 17.72
CA SER A 75 21.31 3.73 17.87
C SER A 75 21.46 4.93 16.92
N ASN A 76 22.69 5.40 16.69
CA ASN A 76 22.95 6.52 15.80
C ASN A 76 22.84 6.09 14.31
N GLY A 77 23.42 4.95 13.97
CA GLY A 77 23.36 4.36 12.64
C GLY A 77 21.91 4.06 12.23
N PHE A 78 21.13 3.51 13.15
CA PHE A 78 19.74 3.18 12.92
C PHE A 78 18.86 4.43 12.74
N GLN A 79 19.09 5.49 13.53
CA GLN A 79 18.39 6.77 13.32
C GLN A 79 18.72 7.40 11.95
N ASN A 80 19.97 7.33 11.53
CA ASN A 80 20.39 7.83 10.24
C ASN A 80 19.79 7.00 9.09
N TYR A 81 19.74 5.68 9.25
CA TYR A 81 19.06 4.77 8.34
C TYR A 81 17.57 5.14 8.19
N TYR A 82 16.85 5.34 9.32
CA TYR A 82 15.45 5.75 9.33
C TYR A 82 15.23 7.05 8.54
N ARG A 83 16.08 8.06 8.76
CA ARG A 83 15.95 9.37 8.08
C ARG A 83 16.21 9.27 6.58
N ASP A 84 17.24 8.56 6.17
CA ASP A 84 17.55 8.34 4.75
C ASP A 84 16.45 7.55 4.08
N LEU A 85 15.98 6.47 4.72
CA LEU A 85 14.89 5.64 4.23
C LEU A 85 13.58 6.47 4.07
N ALA A 86 13.23 7.29 5.06
CA ALA A 86 12.07 8.18 5.00
C ALA A 86 12.14 9.13 3.79
N GLN A 87 13.31 9.70 3.54
CA GLN A 87 13.51 10.58 2.40
C GLN A 87 13.41 9.85 1.06
N ARG A 88 13.98 8.65 0.97
CA ARG A 88 13.92 7.83 -0.25
C ARG A 88 12.50 7.35 -0.58
N VAL A 89 11.71 7.00 0.43
CA VAL A 89 10.29 6.67 0.20
C VAL A 89 9.54 7.88 -0.35
N LYS A 90 9.76 9.08 0.20
CA LYS A 90 9.16 10.32 -0.32
C LYS A 90 9.59 10.63 -1.75
N ASN A 91 10.83 10.32 -2.09
CA ASN A 91 11.40 10.51 -3.43
C ASN A 91 11.02 9.40 -4.42
N GLN A 92 10.27 8.37 -4.00
CA GLN A 92 9.94 7.20 -4.81
C GLN A 92 11.17 6.35 -5.21
N ASP A 93 12.24 6.39 -4.39
CA ASP A 93 13.42 5.54 -4.59
C ASP A 93 13.22 4.12 -4.05
N ILE A 94 12.13 3.86 -3.32
CA ILE A 94 11.73 2.58 -2.76
C ILE A 94 10.38 2.19 -3.34
N ASP A 95 10.28 0.98 -3.87
CA ASP A 95 9.05 0.44 -4.46
C ASP A 95 8.21 -0.32 -3.43
N LEU A 96 8.85 -1.00 -2.47
CA LEU A 96 8.18 -1.72 -1.38
C LEU A 96 8.90 -1.45 -0.06
N LEU A 97 8.16 -0.92 0.91
CA LEU A 97 8.63 -0.72 2.28
C LEU A 97 7.94 -1.70 3.22
N ILE A 98 8.71 -2.54 3.91
CA ILE A 98 8.23 -3.50 4.92
C ILE A 98 8.50 -2.91 6.30
N VAL A 99 7.44 -2.74 7.09
CA VAL A 99 7.53 -2.09 8.41
C VAL A 99 6.86 -2.90 9.51
N VAL A 100 7.39 -2.82 10.71
CA VAL A 100 6.70 -3.27 11.93
C VAL A 100 6.91 -2.20 13.02
N GLY A 101 5.82 -1.55 13.42
CA GLY A 101 5.80 -0.54 14.47
C GLY A 101 6.50 0.79 14.12
N MET A 102 6.96 0.98 12.88
CA MET A 102 7.61 2.20 12.42
C MET A 102 6.91 2.76 11.18
N PHE A 103 7.04 4.06 10.92
CA PHE A 103 6.37 4.79 9.84
C PHE A 103 4.84 4.78 9.89
N LEU A 104 4.25 4.28 10.95
CA LEU A 104 2.80 4.24 11.13
C LEU A 104 2.27 5.51 11.82
N THR A 105 3.12 6.23 12.54
CA THR A 105 2.83 7.53 13.15
C THR A 105 3.75 8.60 12.58
N GLY A 106 3.25 9.82 12.41
CA GLY A 106 4.08 10.97 12.02
C GLY A 106 4.71 10.94 10.62
N PHE A 107 4.72 9.82 9.92
CA PHE A 107 5.29 9.71 8.59
C PHE A 107 4.30 10.15 7.51
N ASP A 108 4.75 11.00 6.63
CA ASP A 108 3.97 11.52 5.51
C ASP A 108 4.69 11.30 4.19
N ALA A 109 4.07 10.50 3.32
CA ALA A 109 4.50 10.27 1.95
C ALA A 109 3.26 10.19 1.04
N PRO A 110 2.85 11.30 0.41
CA PRO A 110 1.65 11.36 -0.44
C PRO A 110 1.68 10.38 -1.62
N THR A 111 2.86 9.93 -2.00
CA THR A 111 3.08 8.96 -3.09
C THR A 111 2.79 7.51 -2.71
N LEU A 112 2.63 7.19 -1.41
CA LEU A 112 2.23 5.86 -0.95
C LEU A 112 0.83 5.53 -1.47
N ASN A 113 0.75 4.50 -2.31
CA ASN A 113 -0.49 4.11 -2.98
C ASN A 113 -1.21 2.97 -2.26
N THR A 114 -0.50 1.92 -1.87
CA THR A 114 -1.10 0.71 -1.32
C THR A 114 -0.49 0.34 0.03
N LEU A 115 -1.34 0.05 1.00
CA LEU A 115 -0.97 -0.49 2.30
C LEU A 115 -1.40 -1.95 2.39
N PHE A 116 -0.42 -2.85 2.59
CA PHE A 116 -0.68 -4.26 2.89
C PHE A 116 -0.61 -4.46 4.41
N VAL A 117 -1.66 -4.98 5.01
CA VAL A 117 -1.79 -5.14 6.47
C VAL A 117 -1.87 -6.62 6.84
N ASP A 118 -0.87 -7.12 7.57
CA ASP A 118 -0.86 -8.47 8.16
C ASP A 118 -0.78 -8.38 9.70
N LYS A 119 -1.56 -7.50 10.30
CA LYS A 119 -1.65 -7.32 11.75
C LYS A 119 -3.10 -7.06 12.15
N ASN A 120 -3.51 -7.56 13.33
CA ASN A 120 -4.82 -7.29 13.90
C ASN A 120 -4.87 -5.87 14.50
N LEU A 121 -5.00 -4.87 13.65
CA LEU A 121 -5.14 -3.47 14.06
C LEU A 121 -6.57 -3.19 14.54
N ARG A 122 -6.72 -2.26 15.48
CA ARG A 122 -8.01 -1.80 16.01
C ARG A 122 -7.97 -0.29 16.24
N PHE A 123 -9.15 0.33 16.28
CA PHE A 123 -9.36 1.73 16.65
C PHE A 123 -8.32 2.71 16.08
N HIS A 124 -7.60 3.42 16.94
CA HIS A 124 -6.59 4.40 16.55
C HIS A 124 -5.50 3.83 15.64
N GLY A 125 -4.96 2.67 16.00
CA GLY A 125 -3.90 2.02 15.22
C GLY A 125 -4.34 1.70 13.79
N LEU A 126 -5.58 1.25 13.62
CA LEU A 126 -6.17 0.98 12.31
C LEU A 126 -6.33 2.27 11.51
N MET A 127 -6.92 3.32 12.10
CA MET A 127 -7.13 4.61 11.43
C MET A 127 -5.80 5.30 11.08
N GLN A 128 -4.80 5.22 11.96
CA GLN A 128 -3.47 5.75 11.70
C GLN A 128 -2.78 5.05 10.53
N ALA A 129 -2.83 3.72 10.49
CA ALA A 129 -2.28 2.93 9.39
C ALA A 129 -2.98 3.27 8.06
N PHE A 130 -4.30 3.25 8.04
CA PHE A 130 -5.09 3.51 6.84
C PHE A 130 -4.88 4.93 6.30
N SER A 131 -4.67 5.91 7.19
CA SER A 131 -4.40 7.29 6.79
C SER A 131 -3.07 7.49 6.07
N ARG A 132 -2.16 6.49 6.05
CA ARG A 132 -0.87 6.62 5.35
C ARG A 132 -1.01 6.68 3.83
N THR A 133 -2.05 6.09 3.28
CA THR A 133 -2.27 6.03 1.83
C THR A 133 -3.37 6.96 1.31
N ASN A 134 -4.14 7.60 2.18
CA ASN A 134 -5.33 8.37 1.80
C ASN A 134 -5.05 9.75 1.17
N ARG A 135 -3.79 10.20 1.12
CA ARG A 135 -3.46 11.50 0.53
C ARG A 135 -3.55 11.49 -0.98
N ILE A 136 -4.24 12.48 -1.52
CA ILE A 136 -4.23 12.76 -2.96
C ILE A 136 -2.84 13.32 -3.32
N TYR A 137 -2.22 12.78 -4.36
CA TYR A 137 -0.93 13.22 -4.85
C TYR A 137 -1.06 14.00 -6.16
N ASN A 138 -1.79 13.44 -7.12
CA ASN A 138 -2.03 14.05 -8.44
C ASN A 138 -3.27 13.42 -9.09
N ALA A 139 -3.49 13.70 -10.37
CA ALA A 139 -4.62 13.15 -11.13
C ALA A 139 -4.59 11.61 -11.27
N THR A 140 -3.42 10.97 -11.10
CA THR A 140 -3.28 9.51 -11.20
C THR A 140 -3.46 8.82 -9.85
N LYS A 141 -3.08 9.47 -8.73
CA LYS A 141 -3.31 8.97 -7.37
C LYS A 141 -4.31 9.86 -6.64
N THR A 142 -5.58 9.54 -6.72
CA THR A 142 -6.70 10.26 -6.10
C THR A 142 -7.19 9.61 -4.82
N PHE A 143 -6.80 8.37 -4.53
CA PHE A 143 -7.11 7.60 -3.32
C PHE A 143 -5.95 6.68 -2.95
N GLY A 144 -6.06 5.96 -1.84
CA GLY A 144 -5.14 4.92 -1.43
C GLY A 144 -5.84 3.58 -1.34
N ASN A 145 -5.10 2.50 -1.56
CA ASN A 145 -5.58 1.14 -1.47
C ASN A 145 -5.14 0.50 -0.15
N ILE A 146 -6.01 -0.32 0.43
CA ILE A 146 -5.71 -1.09 1.65
C ILE A 146 -6.06 -2.53 1.38
N VAL A 147 -5.07 -3.40 1.51
CA VAL A 147 -5.21 -4.86 1.39
C VAL A 147 -4.94 -5.48 2.73
N THR A 148 -5.87 -6.23 3.28
CA THR A 148 -5.73 -6.89 4.57
C THR A 148 -5.61 -8.40 4.40
N PHE A 149 -4.63 -9.02 5.07
CA PHE A 149 -4.48 -10.48 5.15
C PHE A 149 -5.18 -11.08 6.39
N ARG A 150 -5.74 -10.22 7.22
CA ARG A 150 -6.55 -10.55 8.40
C ARG A 150 -7.98 -10.09 8.17
N ASP A 151 -8.92 -10.70 8.85
CA ASP A 151 -10.29 -10.20 8.90
C ASP A 151 -10.34 -8.95 9.80
N LEU A 152 -10.30 -7.78 9.16
CA LEU A 152 -10.37 -6.48 9.83
C LEU A 152 -11.71 -5.77 9.58
N GLU A 153 -12.69 -6.41 8.95
CA GLU A 153 -13.95 -5.77 8.59
C GLU A 153 -14.65 -5.17 9.82
N HIS A 154 -14.92 -5.98 10.84
CA HIS A 154 -15.56 -5.50 12.07
C HIS A 154 -14.74 -4.43 12.78
N SER A 155 -13.41 -4.62 12.89
CA SER A 155 -12.52 -3.63 13.50
C SER A 155 -12.51 -2.30 12.76
N THR A 156 -12.68 -2.34 11.43
CA THR A 156 -12.77 -1.14 10.58
C THR A 156 -14.10 -0.43 10.81
N ILE A 157 -15.21 -1.15 10.83
CA ILE A 157 -16.55 -0.59 11.12
C ILE A 157 -16.56 0.06 12.51
N ASP A 158 -16.01 -0.60 13.52
CA ASP A 158 -15.94 -0.10 14.89
C ASP A 158 -15.10 1.19 14.96
N ALA A 159 -13.93 1.20 14.31
CA ALA A 159 -13.07 2.37 14.27
C ALA A 159 -13.75 3.57 13.56
N ILE A 160 -14.38 3.34 12.41
CA ILE A 160 -15.12 4.39 11.69
C ILE A 160 -16.30 4.89 12.52
N THR A 161 -17.02 4.00 13.20
CA THR A 161 -18.16 4.37 14.06
C THR A 161 -17.73 5.20 15.25
N LEU A 162 -16.54 4.92 15.81
CA LEU A 162 -15.98 5.62 16.96
C LEU A 162 -15.46 7.02 16.59
N PHE A 163 -14.81 7.15 15.43
CA PHE A 163 -14.10 8.38 15.04
C PHE A 163 -14.81 9.18 13.94
N GLY A 164 -15.83 8.60 13.30
CA GLY A 164 -16.57 9.21 12.19
C GLY A 164 -18.06 9.36 12.47
N ASP A 165 -18.77 9.88 11.48
CA ASP A 165 -20.25 9.89 11.50
C ASP A 165 -20.76 8.45 11.33
N LYS A 166 -21.79 8.10 12.11
CA LYS A 166 -22.46 6.78 12.05
C LYS A 166 -23.02 6.41 10.67
N ASN A 167 -23.19 7.40 9.79
CA ASN A 167 -23.64 7.20 8.42
C ASN A 167 -22.50 6.85 7.44
N THR A 168 -21.25 6.93 7.87
CA THR A 168 -20.08 6.70 7.00
C THR A 168 -19.76 5.21 6.78
N LYS A 169 -20.46 4.30 7.44
CA LYS A 169 -20.24 2.84 7.33
C LYS A 169 -20.26 2.31 5.89
N ASN A 170 -21.08 2.91 5.02
CA ASN A 170 -21.25 2.45 3.64
C ASN A 170 -20.24 3.06 2.65
N VAL A 171 -19.34 3.95 3.11
CA VAL A 171 -18.43 4.70 2.23
C VAL A 171 -17.02 4.11 2.22
N VAL A 172 -16.65 3.28 3.21
CA VAL A 172 -15.26 2.87 3.45
C VAL A 172 -15.02 1.38 3.20
N LEU A 173 -16.04 0.53 3.40
CA LEU A 173 -15.93 -0.90 3.10
C LEU A 173 -16.49 -1.14 1.71
N GLU A 174 -15.61 -1.02 0.76
CA GLU A 174 -15.92 -1.33 -0.61
C GLU A 174 -15.87 -2.84 -0.83
N LYS A 175 -16.43 -3.26 -1.90
CA LYS A 175 -16.76 -4.59 -2.37
C LYS A 175 -15.60 -5.59 -2.37
N SER A 176 -15.91 -6.86 -2.45
CA SER A 176 -14.93 -7.93 -2.64
C SER A 176 -14.23 -7.84 -3.99
N TYR A 177 -13.06 -8.47 -4.12
CA TYR A 177 -12.36 -8.61 -5.40
C TYR A 177 -13.27 -9.16 -6.52
N ALA A 178 -14.09 -10.16 -6.21
CA ALA A 178 -15.02 -10.73 -7.18
C ALA A 178 -16.07 -9.71 -7.66
N GLU A 179 -16.61 -8.90 -6.75
CA GLU A 179 -17.54 -7.84 -7.10
C GLU A 179 -16.90 -6.75 -7.98
N TYR A 180 -15.64 -6.39 -7.72
CA TYR A 180 -14.91 -5.46 -8.61
C TYR A 180 -14.61 -6.06 -9.98
N MET A 181 -14.32 -7.36 -10.05
CA MET A 181 -14.08 -8.03 -11.32
C MET A 181 -15.35 -8.19 -12.15
N GLU A 182 -16.46 -8.60 -11.54
CA GLU A 182 -17.72 -8.97 -12.23
C GLU A 182 -18.72 -7.82 -12.31
N GLY A 183 -18.65 -6.87 -11.38
CA GLY A 183 -19.60 -5.77 -11.19
C GLY A 183 -20.53 -6.02 -10.01
N PHE A 184 -21.14 -4.94 -9.52
CA PHE A 184 -22.04 -4.97 -8.36
C PHE A 184 -23.11 -3.90 -8.45
N THR A 185 -24.14 -4.03 -7.61
CA THR A 185 -25.12 -2.97 -7.41
C THR A 185 -24.77 -2.17 -6.16
N ASP A 186 -24.60 -0.86 -6.31
CA ASP A 186 -24.36 0.05 -5.20
C ASP A 186 -25.58 0.07 -4.28
N ALA A 187 -25.39 -0.34 -3.03
CA ALA A 187 -26.48 -0.47 -2.07
C ALA A 187 -27.10 0.88 -1.65
N ALA A 188 -26.34 1.98 -1.76
CA ALA A 188 -26.79 3.31 -1.38
C ALA A 188 -27.58 4.01 -2.48
N THR A 189 -27.17 3.81 -3.75
CA THR A 189 -27.77 4.49 -4.90
C THR A 189 -28.67 3.59 -5.74
N GLY A 190 -28.56 2.26 -5.59
CA GLY A 190 -29.23 1.28 -6.44
C GLY A 190 -28.67 1.19 -7.87
N GLU A 191 -27.57 1.89 -8.17
CA GLU A 191 -26.94 1.88 -9.48
C GLU A 191 -26.11 0.62 -9.69
N ALA A 192 -26.24 0.02 -10.89
CA ALA A 192 -25.34 -1.05 -11.30
C ALA A 192 -23.98 -0.47 -11.69
N LYS A 193 -22.90 -0.92 -11.03
CA LYS A 193 -21.52 -0.60 -11.34
C LYS A 193 -20.93 -1.75 -12.15
N ARG A 194 -20.31 -1.40 -13.27
CA ARG A 194 -19.68 -2.39 -14.16
C ARG A 194 -18.39 -2.92 -13.53
N GLY A 195 -18.14 -4.21 -13.66
CA GLY A 195 -16.88 -4.82 -13.24
C GLY A 195 -15.75 -4.58 -14.24
N PHE A 196 -14.54 -4.79 -13.77
CA PHE A 196 -13.31 -4.63 -14.55
C PHE A 196 -13.36 -5.40 -15.87
N MET A 197 -13.78 -6.66 -15.84
CA MET A 197 -13.89 -7.51 -17.03
C MET A 197 -14.79 -6.91 -18.12
N ALA A 198 -15.91 -6.31 -17.72
CA ALA A 198 -16.82 -5.65 -18.66
C ALA A 198 -16.22 -4.40 -19.29
N VAL A 199 -15.45 -3.62 -18.52
CA VAL A 199 -14.76 -2.41 -18.99
C VAL A 199 -13.64 -2.79 -19.97
N VAL A 200 -12.83 -3.81 -19.66
CA VAL A 200 -11.77 -4.34 -20.54
C VAL A 200 -12.37 -4.83 -21.85
N SER A 201 -13.40 -5.66 -21.76
CA SER A 201 -14.07 -6.21 -22.96
C SER A 201 -14.61 -5.11 -23.87
N GLU A 202 -15.23 -4.06 -23.30
CA GLU A 202 -15.71 -2.93 -24.08
C GLU A 202 -14.58 -2.12 -24.72
N LEU A 203 -13.46 -1.93 -24.00
CA LEU A 203 -12.27 -1.26 -24.56
C LEU A 203 -11.71 -2.02 -25.77
N GLU A 204 -11.52 -3.33 -25.64
CA GLU A 204 -11.00 -4.19 -26.72
C GLU A 204 -11.94 -4.24 -27.92
N GLN A 205 -13.25 -4.26 -27.70
CA GLN A 205 -14.24 -4.28 -28.80
C GLN A 205 -14.35 -2.95 -29.52
N ARG A 206 -14.40 -1.85 -28.77
CA ARG A 206 -14.62 -0.52 -29.37
C ARG A 206 -13.36 0.14 -29.90
N PHE A 207 -12.22 -0.14 -29.26
CA PHE A 207 -10.95 0.51 -29.54
C PHE A 207 -9.79 -0.49 -29.62
N PRO A 208 -9.87 -1.46 -30.55
CA PRO A 208 -8.83 -2.49 -30.71
C PRO A 208 -7.48 -1.87 -31.10
N ASP A 209 -7.50 -0.72 -31.77
CA ASP A 209 -6.31 0.08 -32.07
C ASP A 209 -6.57 1.56 -31.70
N PRO A 210 -6.14 1.99 -30.50
CA PRO A 210 -6.34 3.37 -30.05
C PRO A 210 -5.65 4.41 -30.93
N THR A 211 -4.66 4.01 -31.73
CA THR A 211 -3.93 4.93 -32.62
C THR A 211 -4.74 5.29 -33.88
N SER A 212 -5.76 4.52 -34.18
CA SER A 212 -6.64 4.71 -35.34
C SER A 212 -7.86 5.61 -35.08
N ILE A 213 -8.01 6.16 -33.86
CA ILE A 213 -9.16 6.99 -33.50
C ILE A 213 -9.02 8.38 -34.12
N GLU A 214 -9.89 8.69 -35.09
CA GLU A 214 -9.85 9.96 -35.81
C GLU A 214 -10.85 10.98 -35.26
N SER A 215 -12.08 10.56 -34.94
CA SER A 215 -13.16 11.47 -34.56
C SER A 215 -13.02 12.00 -33.12
N GLU A 216 -13.30 13.27 -32.92
CA GLU A 216 -13.27 13.91 -31.59
C GLU A 216 -14.28 13.28 -30.60
N LYS A 217 -15.38 12.73 -31.11
CA LYS A 217 -16.37 12.03 -30.30
C LYS A 217 -15.79 10.72 -29.79
N GLU A 218 -15.16 9.93 -30.66
CA GLU A 218 -14.54 8.66 -30.28
C GLU A 218 -13.37 8.87 -29.34
N LYS A 219 -12.55 9.91 -29.51
CA LYS A 219 -11.47 10.28 -28.58
C LYS A 219 -12.03 10.56 -27.17
N LYS A 220 -13.15 11.29 -27.08
CA LYS A 220 -13.80 11.55 -25.77
C LYS A 220 -14.37 10.27 -25.14
N ASP A 221 -14.98 9.43 -25.95
CA ASP A 221 -15.53 8.14 -25.49
C ASP A 221 -14.38 7.22 -25.02
N PHE A 222 -13.28 7.16 -25.78
CA PHE A 222 -12.09 6.41 -25.38
C PHE A 222 -11.52 6.92 -24.06
N VAL A 223 -11.30 8.24 -23.91
CA VAL A 223 -10.76 8.82 -22.68
C VAL A 223 -11.65 8.52 -21.48
N LYS A 224 -12.97 8.57 -21.65
CA LYS A 224 -13.91 8.24 -20.60
C LYS A 224 -13.79 6.76 -20.18
N LEU A 225 -13.83 5.85 -21.15
CA LEU A 225 -13.79 4.41 -20.90
C LEU A 225 -12.42 3.97 -20.37
N PHE A 226 -11.34 4.53 -20.92
CA PHE A 226 -9.98 4.30 -20.42
C PHE A 226 -9.79 4.85 -19.00
N GLY A 227 -10.42 5.97 -18.66
CA GLY A 227 -10.45 6.47 -17.30
C GLY A 227 -11.21 5.55 -16.32
N GLU A 228 -12.25 4.85 -16.79
CA GLU A 228 -12.93 3.80 -16.00
C GLU A 228 -12.02 2.59 -15.81
N TYR A 229 -11.31 2.15 -16.85
CA TYR A 229 -10.30 1.09 -16.79
C TYR A 229 -9.23 1.40 -15.74
N LEU A 230 -8.58 2.57 -15.83
CA LEU A 230 -7.52 2.96 -14.90
C LEU A 230 -8.02 3.02 -13.44
N ARG A 231 -9.24 3.47 -13.22
CA ARG A 231 -9.82 3.49 -11.87
C ARG A 231 -10.04 2.07 -11.33
N ALA A 232 -10.56 1.17 -12.16
CA ALA A 232 -10.79 -0.22 -11.76
C ALA A 232 -9.48 -0.98 -11.56
N GLU A 233 -8.48 -0.79 -12.43
CA GLU A 233 -7.14 -1.38 -12.33
C GLU A 233 -6.42 -0.94 -11.04
N ASN A 234 -6.59 0.32 -10.62
CA ASN A 234 -5.98 0.81 -9.38
C ASN A 234 -6.62 0.24 -8.10
N ILE A 235 -7.81 -0.34 -8.19
CA ILE A 235 -8.51 -0.96 -7.06
C ILE A 235 -8.13 -2.45 -6.95
N LEU A 236 -7.90 -3.12 -8.06
CA LEU A 236 -7.56 -4.55 -8.18
C LEU A 236 -6.10 -4.84 -7.92
#